data_c4a0ceb1f495e485fa5adb2b6ecd683e
#
_entry.id   c4a0ceb1f495e485fa5adb2b6ecd683e
#
_cell.length_a   1.000
_cell.length_b   1.000
_cell.length_c   1.000
_cell.angle_alpha   90.00
_cell.angle_beta   90.00
_cell.angle_gamma   90.00
#
_symmetry.space_group_name_H-M   'P 1'
#
loop_
_entity.id
_entity.type
_entity.pdbx_description
1 polymer ?
#
loop_
_entity_poly.entity_id
_entity_poly.type
_entity_poly.pdbx_seq_one_letter_code
_entity_poly.pdbx_strand_id
1 'polypeptide(L)'
;MNLLDYLCQKESVSSVITSDRIKIGGTTDAWNMMLMACDFYQGNASVFVVLPNLYLAQNYYDELIAFMPEEDVLFFPSDELVSAEMIAATGDFLFERIQTLYTLLEGRKKMVVTNLHGAIKYELPLSCWQNNIFKLKQNDSVSIAELLKRLVRLGYEAVYTITKTGEFAHRGSI
;
A
#
# COMPACT_ATOMS: atom_id res chain seq x y z
N MET A 1 8.76 -26.18 10.08
CA MET A 1 9.70 -25.48 9.17
C MET A 1 8.90 -25.22 7.89
N ASN A 2 8.57 -23.97 7.63
CA ASN A 2 7.86 -23.56 6.42
C ASN A 2 8.82 -23.61 5.22
N LEU A 3 8.31 -23.73 3.98
CA LEU A 3 9.11 -23.72 2.75
C LEU A 3 10.01 -22.47 2.67
N LEU A 4 9.49 -21.30 3.05
CA LEU A 4 10.24 -20.06 3.10
C LEU A 4 11.41 -20.13 4.09
N ASP A 5 11.21 -20.68 5.29
CA ASP A 5 12.29 -20.84 6.28
C ASP A 5 13.44 -21.69 5.72
N TYR A 6 13.10 -22.74 4.97
CA TYR A 6 14.10 -23.61 4.33
C TYR A 6 14.84 -22.89 3.20
N LEU A 7 14.13 -22.14 2.35
CA LEU A 7 14.73 -21.40 1.22
C LEU A 7 15.64 -20.28 1.71
N CYS A 8 15.20 -19.52 2.72
CA CYS A 8 15.98 -18.43 3.29
C CYS A 8 17.32 -18.87 3.88
N GLN A 9 17.45 -20.15 4.31
CA GLN A 9 18.72 -20.70 4.86
C GLN A 9 19.71 -21.15 3.77
N LYS A 10 19.31 -21.13 2.49
CA LYS A 10 20.23 -21.52 1.41
C LYS A 10 21.30 -20.44 1.17
N GLU A 11 22.55 -20.84 1.09
CA GLU A 11 23.69 -19.94 0.85
C GLU A 11 23.52 -19.13 -0.44
N SER A 12 22.96 -19.75 -1.49
CA SER A 12 22.65 -19.08 -2.75
C SER A 12 21.61 -17.95 -2.62
N VAL A 13 20.64 -18.07 -1.71
CA VAL A 13 19.63 -17.05 -1.43
C VAL A 13 20.24 -15.95 -0.55
N SER A 14 20.98 -16.33 0.48
CA SER A 14 21.65 -15.39 1.39
C SER A 14 22.62 -14.48 0.65
N SER A 15 23.39 -15.01 -0.31
CA SER A 15 24.33 -14.21 -1.12
C SER A 15 23.64 -13.18 -2.01
N VAL A 16 22.42 -13.46 -2.46
CA VAL A 16 21.60 -12.51 -3.23
C VAL A 16 21.12 -11.37 -2.34
N ILE A 17 20.56 -11.71 -1.17
CA ILE A 17 19.95 -10.76 -0.23
C ILE A 17 20.98 -9.78 0.35
N THR A 18 22.23 -10.23 0.58
CA THR A 18 23.29 -9.39 1.17
C THR A 18 24.00 -8.47 0.18
N SER A 19 23.66 -8.54 -1.10
CA SER A 19 24.32 -7.73 -2.15
C SER A 19 23.68 -6.35 -2.27
N ASP A 20 24.46 -5.28 -2.26
CA ASP A 20 23.99 -3.91 -2.44
C ASP A 20 23.31 -3.69 -3.81
N ARG A 21 23.80 -4.39 -4.83
CA ARG A 21 23.26 -4.31 -6.18
C ARG A 21 23.49 -5.63 -6.91
N ILE A 22 22.39 -6.24 -7.34
CA ILE A 22 22.45 -7.51 -8.06
C ILE A 22 21.54 -7.49 -9.29
N LYS A 23 21.96 -8.19 -10.34
CA LYS A 23 21.14 -8.49 -11.50
C LYS A 23 20.88 -9.99 -11.53
N ILE A 24 19.61 -10.37 -11.46
CA ILE A 24 19.15 -11.75 -11.51
C ILE A 24 18.48 -11.98 -12.85
N GLY A 25 18.82 -13.07 -13.53
CA GLY A 25 18.22 -13.45 -14.81
C GLY A 25 18.02 -14.95 -14.90
N GLY A 26 17.12 -15.38 -15.81
CA GLY A 26 16.81 -16.80 -16.02
C GLY A 26 15.96 -17.43 -14.91
N THR A 27 15.30 -16.61 -14.11
CA THR A 27 14.40 -17.03 -13.02
C THR A 27 12.94 -16.97 -13.45
N THR A 28 12.09 -17.70 -12.75
CA THR A 28 10.62 -17.60 -12.87
C THR A 28 10.08 -16.53 -11.93
N ASP A 29 8.87 -16.02 -12.18
CA ASP A 29 8.21 -15.04 -11.30
C ASP A 29 8.02 -15.61 -9.89
N ALA A 30 7.59 -16.86 -9.76
CA ALA A 30 7.47 -17.52 -8.47
C ALA A 30 8.78 -17.55 -7.67
N TRP A 31 9.91 -17.79 -8.35
CA TRP A 31 11.22 -17.74 -7.71
C TRP A 31 11.61 -16.33 -7.28
N ASN A 32 11.32 -15.34 -8.12
CA ASN A 32 11.57 -13.93 -7.77
C ASN A 32 10.78 -13.51 -6.54
N MET A 33 9.49 -13.88 -6.47
CA MET A 33 8.65 -13.60 -5.30
C MET A 33 9.18 -14.27 -4.03
N MET A 34 9.64 -15.52 -4.12
CA MET A 34 10.25 -16.20 -2.98
C MET A 34 11.55 -15.53 -2.51
N LEU A 35 12.40 -15.04 -3.43
CA LEU A 35 13.59 -14.27 -3.08
C LEU A 35 13.23 -12.97 -2.36
N MET A 36 12.25 -12.22 -2.86
CA MET A 36 11.77 -10.98 -2.23
C MET A 36 11.17 -11.25 -0.84
N ALA A 37 10.44 -12.35 -0.67
CA ALA A 37 9.91 -12.76 0.63
C ALA A 37 11.06 -13.12 1.61
N CYS A 38 12.09 -13.82 1.14
CA CYS A 38 13.26 -14.12 1.96
C CYS A 38 14.01 -12.84 2.38
N ASP A 39 14.19 -11.88 1.47
CA ASP A 39 14.77 -10.57 1.77
C ASP A 39 13.95 -9.82 2.81
N PHE A 40 12.62 -9.82 2.63
CA PHE A 40 11.71 -9.24 3.61
C PHE A 40 11.86 -9.88 4.99
N TYR A 41 11.88 -11.21 5.12
CA TYR A 41 11.94 -11.86 6.43
C TYR A 41 13.32 -11.74 7.10
N GLN A 42 14.39 -11.82 6.36
CA GLN A 42 15.76 -11.74 6.90
C GLN A 42 16.23 -10.30 7.14
N GLY A 43 15.78 -9.35 6.31
CA GLY A 43 16.14 -7.95 6.40
C GLY A 43 15.40 -7.20 7.51
N ASN A 44 15.90 -6.00 7.82
CA ASN A 44 15.26 -5.08 8.77
C ASN A 44 14.55 -3.91 8.09
N ALA A 45 14.65 -3.82 6.76
CA ALA A 45 14.03 -2.76 5.95
C ALA A 45 12.75 -3.24 5.26
N SER A 46 11.90 -2.31 4.87
CA SER A 46 10.79 -2.59 3.96
C SER A 46 11.32 -2.92 2.56
N VAL A 47 10.62 -3.82 1.86
CA VAL A 47 10.94 -4.19 0.47
C VAL A 47 9.99 -3.46 -0.47
N PHE A 48 10.52 -2.81 -1.50
CA PHE A 48 9.72 -2.08 -2.47
C PHE A 48 9.86 -2.76 -3.85
N VAL A 49 8.77 -3.38 -4.31
CA VAL A 49 8.70 -4.16 -5.54
C VAL A 49 8.04 -3.35 -6.64
N VAL A 50 8.81 -3.03 -7.70
CA VAL A 50 8.31 -2.21 -8.81
C VAL A 50 8.17 -3.08 -10.06
N LEU A 51 6.96 -3.24 -10.56
CA LEU A 51 6.64 -4.00 -11.77
C LEU A 51 6.45 -3.07 -12.97
N PRO A 52 6.65 -3.56 -14.19
CA PRO A 52 6.53 -2.75 -15.41
C PRO A 52 5.16 -2.12 -15.60
N ASN A 53 4.09 -2.82 -15.24
CA ASN A 53 2.71 -2.39 -15.44
C ASN A 53 1.78 -2.82 -14.29
N LEU A 54 0.57 -2.26 -14.30
CA LEU A 54 -0.42 -2.49 -13.25
C LEU A 54 -0.88 -3.96 -13.18
N TYR A 55 -1.06 -4.61 -14.33
CA TYR A 55 -1.49 -6.01 -14.39
C TYR A 55 -0.48 -6.94 -13.70
N LEU A 56 0.81 -6.77 -13.98
CA LEU A 56 1.86 -7.55 -13.32
C LEU A 56 1.95 -7.22 -11.82
N ALA A 57 1.79 -5.95 -11.45
CA ALA A 57 1.79 -5.55 -10.05
C ALA A 57 0.64 -6.20 -9.27
N GLN A 58 -0.57 -6.25 -9.85
CA GLN A 58 -1.70 -6.92 -9.24
C GLN A 58 -1.45 -8.42 -9.07
N ASN A 59 -0.99 -9.11 -10.12
CA ASN A 59 -0.69 -10.53 -10.05
C ASN A 59 0.37 -10.85 -8.98
N TYR A 60 1.44 -10.05 -8.88
CA TYR A 60 2.47 -10.23 -7.86
C TYR A 60 1.92 -10.02 -6.46
N TYR A 61 1.07 -9.01 -6.25
CA TYR A 61 0.40 -8.79 -4.99
C TYR A 61 -0.47 -9.98 -4.59
N ASP A 62 -1.34 -10.45 -5.49
CA ASP A 62 -2.27 -11.56 -5.25
C ASP A 62 -1.52 -12.86 -4.93
N GLU A 63 -0.42 -13.14 -5.64
CA GLU A 63 0.40 -14.31 -5.37
C GLU A 63 1.20 -14.18 -4.05
N LEU A 64 1.71 -13.00 -3.72
CA LEU A 64 2.44 -12.78 -2.47
C LEU A 64 1.54 -12.97 -1.24
N ILE A 65 0.32 -12.45 -1.23
CA ILE A 65 -0.63 -12.64 -0.12
C ILE A 65 -1.12 -14.08 0.01
N ALA A 66 -0.94 -14.92 -1.02
CA ALA A 66 -1.27 -16.34 -0.93
C ALA A 66 -0.31 -17.14 -0.04
N PHE A 67 0.92 -16.65 0.19
CA PHE A 67 1.92 -17.35 1.02
C PHE A 67 2.58 -16.48 2.09
N MET A 68 2.32 -15.18 2.10
CA MET A 68 2.72 -14.24 3.16
C MET A 68 1.48 -13.72 3.89
N PRO A 69 1.60 -13.28 5.16
CA PRO A 69 0.51 -12.58 5.82
C PRO A 69 0.09 -11.33 5.02
N GLU A 70 -1.21 -11.21 4.74
CA GLU A 70 -1.77 -10.08 3.98
C GLU A 70 -1.41 -8.73 4.62
N GLU A 71 -1.34 -8.69 5.94
CA GLU A 71 -0.94 -7.51 6.71
C GLU A 71 0.49 -7.05 6.44
N ASP A 72 1.37 -7.90 5.90
CA ASP A 72 2.76 -7.59 5.60
C ASP A 72 2.98 -7.11 4.16
N VAL A 73 2.02 -7.33 3.28
CA VAL A 73 2.09 -6.94 1.86
C VAL A 73 1.11 -5.82 1.58
N LEU A 74 1.59 -4.73 1.02
CA LEU A 74 0.79 -3.55 0.68
C LEU A 74 0.77 -3.35 -0.84
N PHE A 75 -0.40 -3.01 -1.38
CA PHE A 75 -0.56 -2.65 -2.77
C PHE A 75 -0.55 -1.14 -2.95
N PHE A 76 0.28 -0.63 -3.87
CA PHE A 76 0.44 0.79 -4.12
C PHE A 76 0.29 1.09 -5.63
N PRO A 77 -0.92 0.90 -6.19
CA PRO A 77 -1.16 0.98 -7.61
C PRO A 77 -1.20 2.42 -8.15
N SER A 78 -1.00 2.57 -9.45
CA SER A 78 -1.35 3.79 -10.18
C SER A 78 -1.82 3.45 -11.58
N ASP A 79 -2.84 4.16 -12.06
CA ASP A 79 -3.31 4.05 -13.44
C ASP A 79 -2.22 4.46 -14.43
N GLU A 80 -2.14 3.72 -15.53
CA GLU A 80 -1.20 3.96 -16.63
C GLU A 80 -1.78 4.93 -17.66
N LEU A 81 -3.09 5.05 -17.72
CA LEU A 81 -3.80 5.90 -18.70
C LEU A 81 -4.86 6.74 -18.00
N VAL A 82 -4.79 8.03 -18.20
CA VAL A 82 -5.85 8.98 -17.82
C VAL A 82 -6.86 9.03 -18.96
N SER A 83 -7.72 8.03 -19.10
CA SER A 83 -8.90 8.14 -19.96
C SER A 83 -10.13 8.50 -19.13
N ALA A 84 -10.98 9.37 -19.68
CA ALA A 84 -12.19 9.88 -18.99
C ALA A 84 -13.18 8.76 -18.58
N GLU A 85 -13.08 7.59 -19.19
CA GLU A 85 -13.93 6.42 -18.89
C GLU A 85 -13.49 5.64 -17.64
N MET A 86 -12.27 5.85 -17.14
CA MET A 86 -11.70 5.15 -15.97
C MET A 86 -11.80 5.94 -14.65
N ILE A 87 -12.51 7.06 -14.63
CA ILE A 87 -12.65 7.91 -13.42
C ILE A 87 -13.26 7.12 -12.23
N ALA A 88 -14.06 6.10 -12.49
CA ALA A 88 -14.61 5.25 -11.43
C ALA A 88 -13.55 4.33 -10.77
N ALA A 89 -12.62 3.78 -11.55
CA ALA A 89 -11.52 2.94 -11.04
C ALA A 89 -10.47 3.76 -10.28
N THR A 90 -10.34 5.05 -10.61
CA THR A 90 -9.36 5.97 -9.97
C THR A 90 -9.65 6.16 -8.46
N GLY A 91 -10.90 6.03 -8.04
CA GLY A 91 -11.29 6.15 -6.62
C GLY A 91 -10.75 5.00 -5.75
N ASP A 92 -10.79 3.78 -6.26
CA ASP A 92 -10.36 2.59 -5.53
C ASP A 92 -8.84 2.59 -5.37
N PHE A 93 -8.08 2.91 -6.43
CA PHE A 93 -6.62 3.03 -6.33
C PHE A 93 -6.16 4.17 -5.43
N LEU A 94 -6.89 5.28 -5.38
CA LEU A 94 -6.60 6.36 -4.44
C LEU A 94 -6.74 5.89 -3.00
N PHE A 95 -7.76 5.12 -2.69
CA PHE A 95 -7.95 4.54 -1.36
C PHE A 95 -6.81 3.59 -0.99
N GLU A 96 -6.43 2.65 -1.86
CA GLU A 96 -5.31 1.72 -1.67
C GLU A 96 -4.00 2.49 -1.42
N ARG A 97 -3.72 3.52 -2.20
CA ARG A 97 -2.53 4.37 -2.01
C ARG A 97 -2.53 5.09 -0.66
N ILE A 98 -3.65 5.69 -0.28
CA ILE A 98 -3.79 6.37 1.02
C ILE A 98 -3.59 5.38 2.16
N GLN A 99 -4.19 4.20 2.08
CA GLN A 99 -4.06 3.16 3.09
C GLN A 99 -2.61 2.66 3.22
N THR A 100 -1.94 2.43 2.10
CA THR A 100 -0.54 2.04 2.07
C THR A 100 0.35 3.11 2.71
N LEU A 101 0.21 4.38 2.30
CA LEU A 101 0.97 5.48 2.88
C LEU A 101 0.70 5.63 4.37
N TYR A 102 -0.55 5.53 4.81
CA TYR A 102 -0.91 5.56 6.21
C TYR A 102 -0.23 4.44 7.02
N THR A 103 -0.25 3.20 6.50
CA THR A 103 0.38 2.04 7.15
C THR A 103 1.91 2.22 7.25
N LEU A 104 2.54 2.76 6.20
CA LEU A 104 3.97 3.05 6.21
C LEU A 104 4.35 4.13 7.24
N LEU A 105 3.47 5.09 7.52
CA LEU A 105 3.68 6.10 8.57
C LEU A 105 3.73 5.51 9.98
N GLU A 106 3.17 4.33 10.20
CA GLU A 106 3.29 3.62 11.48
C GLU A 106 4.69 3.04 11.74
N GLY A 107 5.59 3.11 10.75
CA GLY A 107 6.98 2.69 10.87
C GLY A 107 7.20 1.18 10.92
N ARG A 108 6.19 0.38 10.59
CA ARG A 108 6.32 -1.07 10.52
C ARG A 108 6.94 -1.48 9.19
N LYS A 109 7.79 -2.49 9.23
CA LYS A 109 8.38 -3.10 8.03
C LYS A 109 7.26 -3.71 7.17
N LYS A 110 7.24 -3.36 5.88
CA LYS A 110 6.23 -3.82 4.91
C LYS A 110 6.87 -4.14 3.56
N MET A 111 6.26 -5.05 2.84
CA MET A 111 6.52 -5.27 1.41
C MET A 111 5.49 -4.46 0.62
N VAL A 112 5.96 -3.55 -0.22
CA VAL A 112 5.10 -2.68 -1.03
C VAL A 112 5.22 -3.05 -2.49
N VAL A 113 4.13 -3.49 -3.11
CA VAL A 113 4.06 -3.84 -4.52
C VAL A 113 3.42 -2.70 -5.30
N THR A 114 4.08 -2.25 -6.35
CA THR A 114 3.62 -1.14 -7.18
C THR A 114 4.00 -1.34 -8.66
N ASN A 115 3.39 -0.57 -9.54
CA ASN A 115 3.82 -0.46 -10.93
C ASN A 115 4.74 0.76 -11.13
N LEU A 116 5.40 0.84 -12.28
CA LEU A 116 6.34 1.91 -12.60
C LEU A 116 5.71 3.30 -12.43
N HIS A 117 4.49 3.50 -12.91
CA HIS A 117 3.76 4.77 -12.76
C HIS A 117 3.49 5.12 -11.30
N GLY A 118 3.16 4.11 -10.48
CA GLY A 118 2.98 4.29 -9.03
C GLY A 118 4.26 4.72 -8.32
N ALA A 119 5.39 4.13 -8.72
CA ALA A 119 6.68 4.39 -8.12
C ALA A 119 7.24 5.81 -8.42
N ILE A 120 6.96 6.34 -9.61
CA ILE A 120 7.48 7.68 -10.03
C ILE A 120 6.50 8.83 -9.77
N LYS A 121 5.27 8.53 -9.36
CA LYS A 121 4.26 9.55 -9.07
C LYS A 121 4.64 10.35 -7.82
N TYR A 122 4.55 11.67 -7.92
CA TYR A 122 4.78 12.55 -6.78
C TYR A 122 3.71 12.37 -5.72
N GLU A 123 4.15 12.27 -4.48
CA GLU A 123 3.29 12.23 -3.30
C GLU A 123 3.44 13.51 -2.47
N LEU A 124 2.44 13.77 -1.64
CA LEU A 124 2.50 14.89 -0.70
C LEU A 124 3.64 14.68 0.31
N PRO A 125 4.29 15.78 0.75
CA PRO A 125 5.29 15.71 1.80
C PRO A 125 4.76 15.02 3.08
N LEU A 126 5.65 14.34 3.80
CA LEU A 126 5.32 13.63 5.04
C LEU A 126 4.57 14.50 6.05
N SER A 127 4.96 15.75 6.19
CA SER A 127 4.31 16.72 7.08
C SER A 127 2.84 16.98 6.72
N CYS A 128 2.51 16.98 5.43
CA CYS A 128 1.12 17.12 4.99
C CYS A 128 0.27 15.90 5.41
N TRP A 129 0.82 14.70 5.29
CA TRP A 129 0.15 13.48 5.75
C TRP A 129 -0.08 13.51 7.25
N GLN A 130 0.97 13.77 8.05
CA GLN A 130 0.90 13.80 9.52
C GLN A 130 -0.13 14.82 10.04
N ASN A 131 -0.21 16.00 9.42
CA ASN A 131 -1.12 17.06 9.83
C ASN A 131 -2.60 16.80 9.44
N ASN A 132 -2.83 15.94 8.44
CA ASN A 132 -4.17 15.68 7.91
C ASN A 132 -4.77 14.33 8.36
N ILE A 133 -3.99 13.49 9.03
CA ILE A 133 -4.48 12.28 9.68
C ILE A 133 -5.01 12.65 11.07
N PHE A 134 -6.19 12.13 11.42
CA PHE A 134 -6.69 12.16 12.78
C PHE A 134 -7.35 10.84 13.14
N LYS A 135 -7.19 10.44 14.39
CA LYS A 135 -7.74 9.21 14.93
C LYS A 135 -8.82 9.56 15.94
N LEU A 136 -9.97 8.93 15.84
CA LEU A 136 -11.04 8.99 16.82
C LEU A 136 -11.10 7.67 17.56
N LYS A 137 -11.21 7.74 18.88
CA LYS A 137 -11.38 6.57 19.75
C LYS A 137 -12.74 6.62 20.42
N GLN A 138 -13.24 5.48 20.84
CA GLN A 138 -14.42 5.40 21.67
C GLN A 138 -14.21 6.25 22.94
N ASN A 139 -15.20 7.05 23.29
CA ASN A 139 -15.21 8.01 24.39
C ASN A 139 -14.39 9.31 24.15
N ASP A 140 -13.87 9.55 22.97
CA ASP A 140 -13.31 10.87 22.66
C ASP A 140 -14.42 11.93 22.62
N SER A 141 -14.17 13.07 23.21
CA SER A 141 -15.08 14.22 23.13
C SER A 141 -14.74 15.05 21.91
N VAL A 142 -15.54 14.97 20.87
CA VAL A 142 -15.30 15.67 19.60
C VAL A 142 -16.48 16.58 19.26
N SER A 143 -16.17 17.83 18.90
CA SER A 143 -17.17 18.73 18.33
C SER A 143 -17.58 18.28 16.94
N ILE A 144 -18.83 17.89 16.76
CA ILE A 144 -19.37 17.48 15.45
C ILE A 144 -19.14 18.58 14.40
N ALA A 145 -19.39 19.85 14.76
CA ALA A 145 -19.21 20.97 13.84
C ALA A 145 -17.76 21.13 13.37
N GLU A 146 -16.77 20.87 14.23
CA GLU A 146 -15.36 20.91 13.87
C GLU A 146 -14.96 19.70 13.04
N LEU A 147 -15.47 18.52 13.35
CA LEU A 147 -15.25 17.31 12.57
C LEU A 147 -15.74 17.45 11.14
N LEU A 148 -16.99 17.95 10.96
CA LEU A 148 -17.56 18.18 9.64
C LEU A 148 -16.75 19.18 8.82
N LYS A 149 -16.33 20.31 9.43
CA LYS A 149 -15.45 21.28 8.77
C LYS A 149 -14.12 20.65 8.34
N ARG A 150 -13.55 19.78 9.18
CA ARG A 150 -12.30 19.10 8.88
C ARG A 150 -12.46 18.10 7.74
N LEU A 151 -13.54 17.31 7.71
CA LEU A 151 -13.85 16.41 6.60
C LEU A 151 -13.96 17.15 5.26
N VAL A 152 -14.70 18.26 5.23
CA VAL A 152 -14.82 19.09 4.02
C VAL A 152 -13.46 19.64 3.57
N ARG A 153 -12.59 20.09 4.51
CA ARG A 153 -11.22 20.54 4.16
C ARG A 153 -10.35 19.43 3.59
N LEU A 154 -10.58 18.19 3.99
CA LEU A 154 -9.88 17.00 3.50
C LEU A 154 -10.44 16.51 2.15
N GLY A 155 -11.46 17.17 1.62
CA GLY A 155 -12.04 16.84 0.32
C GLY A 155 -13.18 15.82 0.39
N TYR A 156 -13.66 15.48 1.58
CA TYR A 156 -14.86 14.64 1.72
C TYR A 156 -16.12 15.42 1.31
N GLU A 157 -17.03 14.74 0.62
CA GLU A 157 -18.30 15.28 0.16
C GLU A 157 -19.43 14.94 1.14
N ALA A 158 -20.19 15.96 1.57
CA ALA A 158 -21.33 15.76 2.42
C ALA A 158 -22.55 15.28 1.60
N VAL A 159 -23.08 14.10 1.90
CA VAL A 159 -24.18 13.47 1.19
C VAL A 159 -25.27 13.02 2.16
N TYR A 160 -26.49 12.79 1.65
CA TYR A 160 -27.59 12.25 2.46
C TYR A 160 -27.42 10.74 2.72
N THR A 161 -26.92 9.99 1.74
CA THR A 161 -26.63 8.55 1.83
C THR A 161 -25.28 8.28 1.19
N ILE A 162 -24.37 7.64 1.93
CA ILE A 162 -23.02 7.30 1.46
C ILE A 162 -23.13 6.21 0.39
N THR A 163 -22.52 6.43 -0.77
CA THR A 163 -22.50 5.50 -1.91
C THR A 163 -21.09 5.15 -2.37
N LYS A 164 -20.10 6.00 -2.08
CA LYS A 164 -18.71 5.81 -2.51
C LYS A 164 -17.70 6.30 -1.46
N THR A 165 -16.46 5.90 -1.61
CA THR A 165 -15.34 6.39 -0.80
C THR A 165 -15.16 7.91 -0.97
N GLY A 166 -14.88 8.62 0.13
CA GLY A 166 -14.74 10.08 0.13
C GLY A 166 -16.04 10.83 0.44
N GLU A 167 -17.14 10.13 0.67
CA GLU A 167 -18.41 10.71 1.12
C GLU A 167 -18.59 10.56 2.64
N PHE A 168 -19.31 11.49 3.23
CA PHE A 168 -19.80 11.36 4.61
C PHE A 168 -21.25 11.82 4.75
N ALA A 169 -21.96 11.25 5.70
CA ALA A 169 -23.31 11.63 6.05
C ALA A 169 -23.40 11.93 7.55
N HIS A 170 -24.20 12.93 7.92
CA HIS A 170 -24.45 13.31 9.30
C HIS A 170 -25.96 13.45 9.52
N ARG A 171 -26.47 12.82 10.59
CA ARG A 171 -27.88 12.88 10.97
C ARG A 171 -28.01 13.09 12.48
N GLY A 172 -28.42 14.29 12.86
CA GLY A 172 -28.60 14.65 14.27
C GLY A 172 -27.29 14.63 15.05
N SER A 173 -27.20 13.82 16.09
CA SER A 173 -26.01 13.65 16.92
C SER A 173 -25.15 12.43 16.54
N ILE A 174 -25.44 11.82 15.40
CA ILE A 174 -24.76 10.65 14.86
C ILE A 174 -24.03 11.02 13.57
#